data_6f3e4c2b5dde14f26b2ca6bd824ced7a
#
_entry.id   6f3e4c2b5dde14f26b2ca6bd824ced7a
#
_cell.length_a   1.000
_cell.length_b   1.000
_cell.length_c   1.000
_cell.angle_alpha   90.00
_cell.angle_beta   90.00
_cell.angle_gamma   90.00
#
_symmetry.space_group_name_H-M   'P 1'
#
loop_
_entity.id
_entity.type
_entity.pdbx_description
1 polymer ?
#
loop_
_entity_poly.entity_id
_entity_poly.type
_entity_poly.pdbx_seq_one_letter_code
_entity_poly.pdbx_strand_id
1 'polypeptide(L)'
;MVDAESIKIVFSDVDGTFVDDEHHPIPESGAIIRAVADRVPICLVSARSPEGLYPIQQALGFNGPLACYSGAYVLDEEGNELLSSTIPLADALEIKAYLERELPHITVGTYGFHTWIVDSRSDPRIMREEYLVMATSKASRDLAGEFGERGVHKFLLMGEPKDILQAQQMVSERFPHLTAVRSSDILCEVMAGDVSKSRAVQLLCEHYGVTPEQAVAFGDGQNDIDMLSAVEQSYAMANAEPEVKLAAAHEVPWTNAECGVARMLEQLLLG
;
A
#
# COMPACT_ATOMS: atom_id res chain seq x y z
N MET A 1 -22.61 -16.61 -11.10
CA MET A 1 -22.49 -15.13 -11.19
C MET A 1 -22.69 -14.63 -9.79
N VAL A 2 -21.79 -13.79 -9.32
CA VAL A 2 -21.91 -13.12 -8.01
C VAL A 2 -23.14 -12.22 -8.07
N ASP A 3 -23.97 -12.23 -7.04
CA ASP A 3 -25.08 -11.30 -6.94
C ASP A 3 -24.51 -9.89 -6.66
N ALA A 4 -24.72 -8.95 -7.58
CA ALA A 4 -24.26 -7.57 -7.44
C ALA A 4 -24.72 -6.90 -6.13
N GLU A 5 -25.91 -7.28 -5.62
CA GLU A 5 -26.43 -6.79 -4.35
C GLU A 5 -25.67 -7.35 -3.12
N SER A 6 -24.92 -8.44 -3.28
CA SER A 6 -24.14 -9.04 -2.20
C SER A 6 -22.84 -8.31 -1.91
N ILE A 7 -22.23 -7.61 -2.89
CA ILE A 7 -20.98 -6.86 -2.71
C ILE A 7 -21.28 -5.54 -1.99
N LYS A 8 -20.58 -5.30 -0.88
CA LYS A 8 -20.75 -4.13 0.00
C LYS A 8 -19.49 -3.27 0.16
N ILE A 9 -18.32 -3.80 -0.21
CA ILE A 9 -17.05 -3.07 -0.16
C ILE A 9 -16.08 -3.64 -1.21
N VAL A 10 -15.26 -2.77 -1.78
CA VAL A 10 -14.18 -3.11 -2.72
C VAL A 10 -12.83 -2.80 -2.08
N PHE A 11 -11.90 -3.74 -2.12
CA PHE A 11 -10.49 -3.57 -1.79
C PHE A 11 -9.66 -3.68 -3.06
N SER A 12 -8.76 -2.76 -3.28
CA SER A 12 -7.84 -2.84 -4.42
C SER A 12 -6.42 -2.47 -4.00
N ASP A 13 -5.48 -3.33 -4.34
CA ASP A 13 -4.11 -2.88 -4.44
C ASP A 13 -4.00 -1.77 -5.48
N VAL A 14 -2.86 -1.05 -5.49
CA VAL A 14 -2.67 0.14 -6.32
C VAL A 14 -1.68 -0.12 -7.44
N ASP A 15 -0.43 -0.41 -7.10
CA ASP A 15 0.68 -0.50 -8.06
C ASP A 15 0.67 -1.84 -8.79
N GLY A 16 0.46 -1.83 -10.12
CA GLY A 16 0.23 -3.04 -10.91
C GLY A 16 -1.22 -3.54 -10.90
N THR A 17 -2.13 -2.85 -10.20
CA THR A 17 -3.54 -3.23 -10.07
C THR A 17 -4.48 -2.09 -10.48
N PHE A 18 -4.51 -0.98 -9.74
CA PHE A 18 -5.47 0.11 -9.92
C PHE A 18 -4.97 1.25 -10.82
N VAL A 19 -3.66 1.42 -10.92
CA VAL A 19 -2.97 2.42 -11.73
C VAL A 19 -2.25 1.76 -12.92
N ASP A 20 -1.78 2.57 -13.88
CA ASP A 20 -1.02 2.09 -15.05
C ASP A 20 0.42 1.65 -14.71
N ASP A 21 1.16 1.24 -15.72
CA ASP A 21 2.56 0.80 -15.58
C ASP A 21 3.53 1.96 -15.23
N GLU A 22 3.08 3.21 -15.36
CA GLU A 22 3.81 4.41 -14.93
C GLU A 22 3.40 4.88 -13.52
N HIS A 23 2.59 4.07 -12.82
CA HIS A 23 2.07 4.31 -11.48
C HIS A 23 1.09 5.50 -11.38
N HIS A 24 0.42 5.85 -12.47
CA HIS A 24 -0.55 6.94 -12.54
C HIS A 24 -1.99 6.45 -12.71
N PRO A 25 -2.98 7.19 -12.17
CA PRO A 25 -4.40 6.87 -12.40
C PRO A 25 -4.77 6.99 -13.87
N ILE A 26 -5.58 6.05 -14.36
CA ILE A 26 -6.02 6.00 -15.77
C ILE A 26 -7.35 6.77 -15.88
N PRO A 27 -7.38 7.96 -16.55
CA PRO A 27 -8.57 8.81 -16.57
C PRO A 27 -9.81 8.12 -17.16
N GLU A 28 -9.62 7.19 -18.11
CA GLU A 28 -10.67 6.44 -18.78
C GLU A 28 -11.47 5.55 -17.82
N SER A 29 -10.86 5.11 -16.72
CA SER A 29 -11.54 4.33 -15.66
C SER A 29 -12.45 5.17 -14.78
N GLY A 30 -12.24 6.49 -14.72
CA GLY A 30 -12.86 7.38 -13.76
C GLY A 30 -14.38 7.39 -13.74
N ALA A 31 -15.03 7.26 -14.92
CA ALA A 31 -16.49 7.23 -14.97
C ALA A 31 -17.07 5.98 -14.31
N ILE A 32 -16.45 4.82 -14.53
CA ILE A 32 -16.85 3.54 -13.92
C ILE A 32 -16.57 3.57 -12.43
N ILE A 33 -15.36 3.99 -12.03
CA ILE A 33 -14.95 4.05 -10.62
C ILE A 33 -15.90 4.94 -9.80
N ARG A 34 -16.29 6.11 -10.30
CA ARG A 34 -17.30 6.98 -9.65
C ARG A 34 -18.64 6.28 -9.51
N ALA A 35 -19.13 5.67 -10.58
CA ALA A 35 -20.43 4.99 -10.55
C ALA A 35 -20.46 3.81 -9.57
N VAL A 36 -19.32 3.14 -9.36
CA VAL A 36 -19.16 2.10 -8.34
C VAL A 36 -19.07 2.72 -6.95
N ALA A 37 -18.25 3.77 -6.77
CA ALA A 37 -18.08 4.44 -5.49
C ALA A 37 -19.38 5.07 -4.95
N ASP A 38 -20.31 5.46 -5.85
CA ASP A 38 -21.66 5.91 -5.48
C ASP A 38 -22.54 4.77 -4.89
N ARG A 39 -22.13 3.51 -5.03
CA ARG A 39 -22.87 2.33 -4.56
C ARG A 39 -22.22 1.66 -3.36
N VAL A 40 -20.91 1.49 -3.40
CA VAL A 40 -20.14 0.79 -2.38
C VAL A 40 -18.78 1.48 -2.17
N PRO A 41 -18.24 1.53 -0.94
CA PRO A 41 -16.93 2.09 -0.68
C PRO A 41 -15.83 1.32 -1.44
N ILE A 42 -14.89 2.07 -2.03
CA ILE A 42 -13.67 1.54 -2.65
C ILE A 42 -12.49 1.91 -1.76
N CYS A 43 -11.87 0.91 -1.14
CA CYS A 43 -10.67 1.05 -0.34
C CYS A 43 -9.41 0.80 -1.19
N LEU A 44 -8.48 1.75 -1.21
CA LEU A 44 -7.14 1.54 -1.74
C LEU A 44 -6.24 0.97 -0.65
N VAL A 45 -5.62 -0.18 -0.93
CA VAL A 45 -4.76 -0.94 0.00
C VAL A 45 -3.35 -0.99 -0.57
N SER A 46 -2.43 -0.17 -0.08
CA SER A 46 -1.12 0.02 -0.71
C SER A 46 0.01 0.23 0.30
N ALA A 47 1.24 0.00 -0.15
CA ALA A 47 2.44 0.39 0.56
C ALA A 47 2.70 1.92 0.55
N ARG A 48 1.93 2.69 -0.22
CA ARG A 48 2.03 4.15 -0.30
C ARG A 48 1.55 4.84 0.99
N SER A 49 1.98 6.09 1.17
CA SER A 49 1.42 7.01 2.18
C SER A 49 0.03 7.50 1.77
N PRO A 50 -0.74 8.10 2.69
CA PRO A 50 -1.99 8.79 2.34
C PRO A 50 -1.79 9.82 1.22
N GLU A 51 -0.69 10.60 1.27
CA GLU A 51 -0.35 11.61 0.27
C GLU A 51 -0.09 11.03 -1.12
N GLY A 52 0.29 9.76 -1.20
CA GLY A 52 0.44 9.04 -2.47
C GLY A 52 -0.87 8.39 -2.97
N LEU A 53 -1.91 8.33 -2.14
CA LEU A 53 -3.21 7.74 -2.48
C LEU A 53 -4.29 8.80 -2.77
N TYR A 54 -4.32 9.90 -2.04
CA TYR A 54 -5.26 11.00 -2.29
C TYR A 54 -5.24 11.54 -3.72
N PRO A 55 -4.06 11.72 -4.39
CA PRO A 55 -4.03 12.14 -5.79
C PRO A 55 -4.74 11.17 -6.74
N ILE A 56 -4.72 9.86 -6.46
CA ILE A 56 -5.42 8.84 -7.25
C ILE A 56 -6.94 9.02 -7.09
N GLN A 57 -7.42 9.12 -5.87
CA GLN A 57 -8.84 9.35 -5.59
C GLN A 57 -9.32 10.66 -6.23
N GLN A 58 -8.54 11.72 -6.09
CA GLN A 58 -8.86 13.03 -6.67
C GLN A 58 -8.92 12.98 -8.21
N ALA A 59 -7.95 12.35 -8.85
CA ALA A 59 -7.87 12.25 -10.31
C ALA A 59 -9.05 11.45 -10.91
N LEU A 60 -9.48 10.40 -10.21
CA LEU A 60 -10.60 9.55 -10.64
C LEU A 60 -11.96 10.04 -10.12
N GLY A 61 -11.96 11.01 -9.20
CA GLY A 61 -13.17 11.69 -8.70
C GLY A 61 -14.01 10.83 -7.76
N PHE A 62 -13.38 10.06 -6.90
CA PHE A 62 -14.07 9.32 -5.84
C PHE A 62 -13.40 9.57 -4.47
N ASN A 63 -14.10 9.22 -3.40
CA ASN A 63 -13.60 9.20 -2.05
C ASN A 63 -13.86 7.83 -1.43
N GLY A 64 -12.98 7.38 -0.54
CA GLY A 64 -13.12 6.09 0.12
C GLY A 64 -12.02 5.85 1.15
N PRO A 65 -12.13 4.80 1.94
CA PRO A 65 -11.14 4.46 2.95
C PRO A 65 -9.78 4.13 2.34
N LEU A 66 -8.73 4.32 3.14
CA LEU A 66 -7.35 4.04 2.75
C LEU A 66 -6.70 3.08 3.74
N ALA A 67 -6.03 2.05 3.23
CA ALA A 67 -5.12 1.21 3.99
C ALA A 67 -3.68 1.45 3.50
N CYS A 68 -3.02 2.41 4.14
CA CYS A 68 -1.69 2.90 3.79
C CYS A 68 -0.60 2.05 4.44
N TYR A 69 0.64 2.11 3.91
CA TYR A 69 1.80 1.41 4.44
C TYR A 69 1.51 -0.09 4.64
N SER A 70 0.92 -0.73 3.62
CA SER A 70 0.54 -2.15 3.61
C SER A 70 -0.43 -2.55 4.73
N GLY A 71 -1.26 -1.60 5.20
CA GLY A 71 -2.22 -1.79 6.28
C GLY A 71 -1.73 -1.34 7.67
N ALA A 72 -0.54 -0.72 7.77
CA ALA A 72 -0.07 -0.16 9.04
C ALA A 72 -0.86 1.08 9.48
N TYR A 73 -1.46 1.82 8.54
CA TYR A 73 -2.23 3.02 8.80
C TYR A 73 -3.54 2.99 8.00
N VAL A 74 -4.65 2.84 8.71
CA VAL A 74 -5.99 2.73 8.09
C VAL A 74 -6.81 3.95 8.43
N LEU A 75 -7.37 4.58 7.41
CA LEU A 75 -8.22 5.76 7.49
C LEU A 75 -9.60 5.47 6.91
N ASP A 76 -10.64 6.05 7.50
CA ASP A 76 -11.97 6.09 6.89
C ASP A 76 -12.05 7.13 5.76
N GLU A 77 -13.21 7.28 5.14
CA GLU A 77 -13.47 8.23 4.04
C GLU A 77 -13.41 9.70 4.46
N GLU A 78 -13.53 10.02 5.74
CA GLU A 78 -13.35 11.35 6.30
C GLU A 78 -11.90 11.63 6.70
N GLY A 79 -11.00 10.61 6.60
CA GLY A 79 -9.62 10.70 7.01
C GLY A 79 -9.38 10.49 8.52
N ASN A 80 -10.37 9.96 9.25
CA ASN A 80 -10.18 9.59 10.65
C ASN A 80 -9.37 8.30 10.77
N GLU A 81 -8.47 8.26 11.75
CA GLU A 81 -7.62 7.11 12.02
C GLU A 81 -8.44 5.96 12.64
N LEU A 82 -8.49 4.83 11.93
CA LEU A 82 -9.09 3.58 12.42
C LEU A 82 -8.04 2.64 13.00
N LEU A 83 -6.82 2.65 12.45
CA LEU A 83 -5.68 1.85 12.91
C LEU A 83 -4.38 2.59 12.68
N SER A 84 -3.46 2.50 13.64
CA SER A 84 -2.08 2.95 13.51
C SER A 84 -1.16 1.93 14.18
N SER A 85 -0.43 1.14 13.37
CA SER A 85 0.59 0.19 13.83
C SER A 85 1.97 0.75 13.49
N THR A 86 2.70 1.19 14.51
CA THR A 86 3.97 1.91 14.32
C THR A 86 5.16 1.14 14.89
N ILE A 87 6.33 1.37 14.34
CA ILE A 87 7.61 1.10 14.96
C ILE A 87 7.80 2.16 16.07
N PRO A 88 8.00 1.78 17.34
CA PRO A 88 8.21 2.75 18.42
C PRO A 88 9.37 3.70 18.14
N LEU A 89 9.28 4.95 18.59
CA LEU A 89 10.30 5.97 18.31
C LEU A 89 11.71 5.51 18.73
N ALA A 90 11.84 4.82 19.85
CA ALA A 90 13.14 4.32 20.34
C ALA A 90 13.78 3.34 19.34
N ASP A 91 12.99 2.39 18.81
CA ASP A 91 13.44 1.43 17.80
C ASP A 91 13.73 2.13 16.48
N ALA A 92 12.88 3.09 16.09
CA ALA A 92 13.08 3.87 14.87
C ALA A 92 14.41 4.65 14.87
N LEU A 93 14.76 5.27 16.00
CA LEU A 93 16.04 5.95 16.18
C LEU A 93 17.21 4.98 16.13
N GLU A 94 17.09 3.80 16.76
CA GLU A 94 18.12 2.76 16.74
C GLU A 94 18.32 2.22 15.33
N ILE A 95 17.24 1.90 14.61
CA ILE A 95 17.28 1.42 13.21
C ILE A 95 17.99 2.42 12.33
N LYS A 96 17.58 3.70 12.38
CA LYS A 96 18.20 4.75 11.55
C LYS A 96 19.68 4.89 11.84
N ALA A 97 20.08 4.99 13.12
CA ALA A 97 21.49 5.09 13.50
C ALA A 97 22.30 3.84 13.10
N TYR A 98 21.69 2.66 13.18
CA TYR A 98 22.32 1.39 12.80
C TYR A 98 22.57 1.35 11.28
N LEU A 99 21.57 1.68 10.46
CA LEU A 99 21.69 1.71 9.01
C LEU A 99 22.69 2.77 8.54
N GLU A 100 22.67 3.97 9.11
CA GLU A 100 23.63 5.03 8.77
C GLU A 100 25.08 4.64 9.05
N ARG A 101 25.33 3.86 10.11
CA ARG A 101 26.66 3.39 10.47
C ARG A 101 27.13 2.25 9.58
N GLU A 102 26.30 1.25 9.37
CA GLU A 102 26.70 -0.01 8.70
C GLU A 102 26.56 0.07 7.18
N LEU A 103 25.58 0.84 6.67
CA LEU A 103 25.27 0.97 5.25
C LEU A 103 25.10 2.44 4.83
N PRO A 104 26.16 3.29 5.00
CA PRO A 104 26.04 4.73 4.78
C PRO A 104 25.75 5.15 3.33
N HIS A 105 25.75 4.21 2.40
CA HIS A 105 25.52 4.43 0.96
C HIS A 105 24.07 4.12 0.53
N ILE A 106 23.25 3.52 1.39
CA ILE A 106 21.83 3.41 1.13
C ILE A 106 21.11 4.72 1.51
N THR A 107 19.98 4.97 0.86
CA THR A 107 19.09 6.08 1.22
C THR A 107 17.91 5.57 2.01
N VAL A 108 17.55 6.28 3.07
CA VAL A 108 16.46 5.92 3.96
C VAL A 108 15.37 6.98 3.92
N GLY A 109 14.18 6.59 3.45
CA GLY A 109 12.94 7.35 3.63
C GLY A 109 12.25 6.89 4.90
N THR A 110 11.77 7.81 5.72
CA THR A 110 11.01 7.50 6.94
C THR A 110 9.60 8.06 6.81
N TYR A 111 8.61 7.22 6.98
CA TYR A 111 7.20 7.56 6.81
C TYR A 111 6.41 7.36 8.10
N GLY A 112 5.55 8.31 8.40
CA GLY A 112 4.59 8.18 9.49
C GLY A 112 3.42 9.12 9.29
N PHE A 113 2.20 8.61 9.48
CA PHE A 113 0.98 9.39 9.32
C PHE A 113 0.92 10.05 7.93
N HIS A 114 0.94 11.39 7.89
CA HIS A 114 0.92 12.22 6.69
C HIS A 114 2.30 12.81 6.36
N THR A 115 3.38 12.26 6.90
CA THR A 115 4.72 12.82 6.77
C THR A 115 5.70 11.80 6.22
N TRP A 116 6.45 12.23 5.21
CA TRP A 116 7.61 11.50 4.67
C TRP A 116 8.85 12.36 4.80
N ILE A 117 9.83 11.90 5.59
CA ILE A 117 11.11 12.60 5.74
C ILE A 117 12.26 11.80 5.12
N VAL A 118 13.26 12.56 4.67
CA VAL A 118 14.49 12.05 4.07
C VAL A 118 15.67 12.93 4.50
N ASP A 119 16.88 12.41 4.46
CA ASP A 119 18.08 13.20 4.79
C ASP A 119 18.36 14.29 3.75
N SER A 120 18.09 13.99 2.46
CA SER A 120 18.27 14.93 1.36
C SER A 120 17.28 14.66 0.23
N ARG A 121 16.52 15.67 -0.16
CA ARG A 121 15.62 15.60 -1.33
C ARG A 121 16.38 15.66 -2.68
N SER A 122 17.66 15.99 -2.68
CA SER A 122 18.48 15.99 -3.91
C SER A 122 19.03 14.62 -4.29
N ASP A 123 18.80 13.57 -3.49
CA ASP A 123 19.13 12.20 -3.86
C ASP A 123 18.26 11.77 -5.06
N PRO A 124 18.85 11.29 -6.17
CA PRO A 124 18.09 10.87 -7.35
C PRO A 124 17.07 9.76 -7.06
N ARG A 125 17.33 8.90 -6.06
CA ARG A 125 16.43 7.83 -5.63
C ARG A 125 15.17 8.40 -4.99
N ILE A 126 15.31 9.46 -4.17
CA ILE A 126 14.19 10.18 -3.58
C ILE A 126 13.39 10.91 -4.66
N MET A 127 14.05 11.61 -5.58
CA MET A 127 13.37 12.30 -6.67
C MET A 127 12.57 11.35 -7.56
N ARG A 128 13.12 10.15 -7.83
CA ARG A 128 12.40 9.11 -8.55
C ARG A 128 11.19 8.62 -7.77
N GLU A 129 11.36 8.36 -6.48
CA GLU A 129 10.26 7.86 -5.62
C GLU A 129 9.15 8.91 -5.48
N GLU A 130 9.48 10.21 -5.26
CA GLU A 130 8.50 11.30 -5.24
C GLU A 130 7.63 11.32 -6.51
N TYR A 131 8.24 11.10 -7.66
CA TYR A 131 7.54 11.04 -8.95
C TYR A 131 6.61 9.82 -9.04
N LEU A 132 7.10 8.62 -8.69
CA LEU A 132 6.34 7.38 -8.82
C LEU A 132 5.15 7.33 -7.85
N VAL A 133 5.34 7.75 -6.61
CA VAL A 133 4.25 7.68 -5.60
C VAL A 133 3.40 8.95 -5.54
N MET A 134 3.68 9.96 -6.39
CA MET A 134 2.96 11.25 -6.43
C MET A 134 2.91 11.97 -5.07
N ALA A 135 3.94 11.80 -4.24
CA ALA A 135 4.05 12.41 -2.92
C ALA A 135 5.37 13.17 -2.77
N THR A 136 5.40 14.18 -1.89
CA THR A 136 6.58 15.02 -1.68
C THR A 136 7.19 14.75 -0.32
N SER A 137 8.49 14.46 -0.28
CA SER A 137 9.24 14.30 0.96
C SER A 137 9.64 15.65 1.58
N LYS A 138 9.96 15.63 2.87
CA LYS A 138 10.53 16.75 3.62
C LYS A 138 11.96 16.41 4.01
N ALA A 139 12.91 17.32 3.78
CA ALA A 139 14.28 17.15 4.28
C ALA A 139 14.29 17.37 5.81
N SER A 140 14.52 16.30 6.57
CA SER A 140 14.63 16.32 8.02
C SER A 140 15.38 15.09 8.52
N ARG A 141 16.14 15.21 9.60
CA ARG A 141 16.76 14.10 10.34
C ARG A 141 16.18 13.93 11.75
N ASP A 142 15.27 14.81 12.13
CA ASP A 142 14.67 14.84 13.46
C ASP A 142 13.41 13.99 13.53
N LEU A 143 13.59 12.66 13.69
CA LEU A 143 12.47 11.72 13.84
C LEU A 143 11.58 12.09 15.04
N ALA A 144 12.20 12.49 16.15
CA ALA A 144 11.47 12.82 17.37
C ALA A 144 10.60 14.07 17.19
N GLY A 145 11.15 15.10 16.55
CA GLY A 145 10.41 16.33 16.25
C GLY A 145 9.30 16.14 15.22
N GLU A 146 9.49 15.25 14.24
CA GLU A 146 8.52 15.02 13.16
C GLU A 146 7.38 14.05 13.56
N PHE A 147 7.68 13.00 14.33
CA PHE A 147 6.74 11.93 14.62
C PHE A 147 6.33 11.82 16.10
N GLY A 148 7.08 12.49 16.99
CA GLY A 148 6.84 12.42 18.43
C GLY A 148 6.93 11.00 18.98
N GLU A 149 6.27 10.74 20.11
CA GLU A 149 6.23 9.43 20.74
C GLU A 149 5.39 8.40 19.99
N ARG A 150 4.62 8.83 18.98
CA ARG A 150 3.77 7.95 18.17
C ARG A 150 4.57 6.97 17.31
N GLY A 151 5.86 7.23 17.05
CA GLY A 151 6.72 6.40 16.22
C GLY A 151 6.48 6.58 14.72
N VAL A 152 6.95 5.62 13.91
CA VAL A 152 6.90 5.68 12.45
C VAL A 152 6.23 4.43 11.88
N HIS A 153 5.57 4.55 10.73
CA HIS A 153 4.89 3.40 10.10
C HIS A 153 5.84 2.57 9.24
N LYS A 154 6.76 3.25 8.52
CA LYS A 154 7.61 2.57 7.55
C LYS A 154 8.96 3.25 7.37
N PHE A 155 10.02 2.45 7.25
CA PHE A 155 11.24 2.85 6.57
C PHE A 155 11.26 2.27 5.16
N LEU A 156 11.62 3.08 4.18
CA LEU A 156 11.94 2.65 2.81
C LEU A 156 13.43 2.78 2.61
N LEU A 157 14.09 1.65 2.44
CA LEU A 157 15.53 1.55 2.19
C LEU A 157 15.75 1.46 0.68
N MET A 158 16.59 2.33 0.14
CA MET A 158 16.87 2.45 -1.29
C MET A 158 18.38 2.33 -1.56
N GLY A 159 18.77 1.44 -2.46
CA GLY A 159 20.19 1.20 -2.75
C GLY A 159 20.41 0.23 -3.89
N GLU A 160 21.66 -0.18 -4.06
CA GLU A 160 22.02 -1.24 -5.01
C GLU A 160 21.49 -2.60 -4.53
N PRO A 161 21.17 -3.56 -5.41
CA PRO A 161 20.56 -4.84 -5.05
C PRO A 161 21.27 -5.60 -3.93
N LYS A 162 22.63 -5.63 -3.97
CA LYS A 162 23.44 -6.29 -2.93
C LYS A 162 23.30 -5.63 -1.56
N ASP A 163 23.18 -4.30 -1.54
CA ASP A 163 23.12 -3.52 -0.30
C ASP A 163 21.74 -3.61 0.32
N ILE A 164 20.69 -3.68 -0.53
CA ILE A 164 19.30 -3.89 -0.09
C ILE A 164 19.09 -5.30 0.44
N LEU A 165 19.68 -6.33 -0.19
CA LEU A 165 19.65 -7.69 0.36
C LEU A 165 20.37 -7.75 1.71
N GLN A 166 21.53 -7.11 1.85
CA GLN A 166 22.27 -7.02 3.10
C GLN A 166 21.45 -6.26 4.16
N ALA A 167 20.87 -5.12 3.82
CA ALA A 167 20.04 -4.33 4.74
C ALA A 167 18.84 -5.13 5.27
N GLN A 168 18.14 -5.87 4.40
CA GLN A 168 17.06 -6.74 4.81
C GLN A 168 17.51 -7.77 5.85
N GLN A 169 18.62 -8.49 5.58
CA GLN A 169 19.14 -9.50 6.51
C GLN A 169 19.53 -8.89 7.85
N MET A 170 20.29 -7.78 7.82
CA MET A 170 20.78 -7.10 9.03
C MET A 170 19.62 -6.57 9.90
N VAL A 171 18.57 -6.01 9.28
CA VAL A 171 17.39 -5.54 10.01
C VAL A 171 16.63 -6.72 10.60
N SER A 172 16.38 -7.78 9.82
CA SER A 172 15.65 -8.97 10.29
C SER A 172 16.37 -9.68 11.45
N GLU A 173 17.70 -9.74 11.43
CA GLU A 173 18.49 -10.35 12.51
C GLU A 173 18.49 -9.50 13.78
N ARG A 174 18.63 -8.17 13.63
CA ARG A 174 18.75 -7.28 14.79
C ARG A 174 17.42 -6.90 15.43
N PHE A 175 16.36 -6.80 14.59
CA PHE A 175 15.02 -6.38 15.01
C PHE A 175 13.97 -7.45 14.62
N PRO A 176 14.01 -8.66 15.20
CA PRO A 176 13.18 -9.80 14.79
C PRO A 176 11.68 -9.61 15.05
N HIS A 177 11.29 -8.57 15.75
CA HIS A 177 9.90 -8.16 15.97
C HIS A 177 9.35 -7.26 14.85
N LEU A 178 10.20 -6.88 13.89
CA LEU A 178 9.82 -6.10 12.73
C LEU A 178 9.79 -6.97 11.47
N THR A 179 9.04 -6.51 10.48
CA THR A 179 9.03 -7.10 9.15
C THR A 179 9.92 -6.27 8.22
N ALA A 180 10.87 -6.93 7.55
CA ALA A 180 11.70 -6.34 6.51
C ALA A 180 11.50 -7.11 5.21
N VAL A 181 10.82 -6.50 4.22
CA VAL A 181 10.46 -7.13 2.95
C VAL A 181 11.00 -6.31 1.79
N ARG A 182 11.61 -6.99 0.82
CA ARG A 182 11.99 -6.33 -0.44
C ARG A 182 10.77 -6.22 -1.35
N SER A 183 10.41 -4.99 -1.69
CA SER A 183 9.39 -4.71 -2.70
C SER A 183 9.98 -4.71 -4.12
N SER A 184 11.32 -4.62 -4.24
CA SER A 184 12.06 -4.83 -5.49
C SER A 184 13.54 -5.13 -5.17
N ASP A 185 14.35 -5.33 -6.20
CA ASP A 185 15.80 -5.55 -6.00
C ASP A 185 16.51 -4.35 -5.36
N ILE A 186 15.98 -3.14 -5.53
CA ILE A 186 16.58 -1.88 -5.08
C ILE A 186 15.84 -1.23 -3.90
N LEU A 187 14.77 -1.86 -3.42
CA LEU A 187 13.90 -1.34 -2.34
C LEU A 187 13.64 -2.40 -1.27
N CYS A 188 13.72 -1.99 0.00
CA CYS A 188 13.27 -2.80 1.13
C CYS A 188 12.44 -1.94 2.08
N GLU A 189 11.30 -2.46 2.49
CA GLU A 189 10.37 -1.83 3.42
C GLU A 189 10.52 -2.47 4.80
N VAL A 190 10.62 -1.64 5.84
CA VAL A 190 10.65 -2.09 7.24
C VAL A 190 9.46 -1.51 7.96
N MET A 191 8.66 -2.38 8.57
CA MET A 191 7.40 -2.04 9.25
C MET A 191 7.27 -2.84 10.57
N ALA A 192 6.28 -2.51 11.36
CA ALA A 192 5.93 -3.32 12.54
C ALA A 192 5.53 -4.75 12.11
N GLY A 193 5.84 -5.74 12.94
CA GLY A 193 5.69 -7.16 12.58
C GLY A 193 4.24 -7.66 12.49
N ASP A 194 3.27 -6.87 12.95
CA ASP A 194 1.85 -7.18 12.93
C ASP A 194 1.11 -6.56 11.72
N VAL A 195 1.83 -5.91 10.82
CA VAL A 195 1.26 -5.26 9.64
C VAL A 195 0.97 -6.28 8.53
N SER A 196 -0.25 -6.24 7.99
CA SER A 196 -0.65 -7.00 6.81
C SER A 196 -1.85 -6.35 6.13
N LYS A 197 -1.99 -6.56 4.81
CA LYS A 197 -3.15 -6.09 4.06
C LYS A 197 -4.45 -6.78 4.50
N SER A 198 -4.38 -8.07 4.83
CA SER A 198 -5.53 -8.84 5.33
C SER A 198 -6.09 -8.30 6.66
N ARG A 199 -5.23 -7.82 7.56
CA ARG A 199 -5.66 -7.18 8.81
C ARG A 199 -6.44 -5.89 8.55
N ALA A 200 -5.99 -5.08 7.59
CA ALA A 200 -6.72 -3.87 7.18
C ALA A 200 -8.09 -4.21 6.57
N VAL A 201 -8.17 -5.26 5.74
CA VAL A 201 -9.44 -5.77 5.20
C VAL A 201 -10.39 -6.18 6.31
N GLN A 202 -9.94 -6.98 7.28
CA GLN A 202 -10.77 -7.40 8.42
C GLN A 202 -11.30 -6.20 9.21
N LEU A 203 -10.42 -5.25 9.54
CA LEU A 203 -10.78 -4.05 10.28
C LEU A 203 -11.87 -3.23 9.53
N LEU A 204 -11.70 -3.03 8.24
CA LEU A 204 -12.64 -2.27 7.44
C LEU A 204 -13.96 -3.02 7.25
N CYS A 205 -13.94 -4.34 7.09
CA CYS A 205 -15.16 -5.15 7.10
C CYS A 205 -15.92 -4.98 8.43
N GLU A 206 -15.24 -5.03 9.57
CA GLU A 206 -15.83 -4.78 10.88
C GLU A 206 -16.38 -3.35 11.00
N HIS A 207 -15.62 -2.35 10.55
CA HIS A 207 -16.04 -0.94 10.59
C HIS A 207 -17.32 -0.68 9.80
N TYR A 208 -17.43 -1.26 8.59
CA TYR A 208 -18.63 -1.11 7.75
C TYR A 208 -19.73 -2.12 8.06
N GLY A 209 -19.54 -3.04 9.01
CA GLY A 209 -20.51 -4.05 9.38
C GLY A 209 -20.81 -5.06 8.27
N VAL A 210 -19.79 -5.37 7.44
CA VAL A 210 -19.85 -6.32 6.33
C VAL A 210 -19.00 -7.55 6.63
N THR A 211 -19.27 -8.65 5.93
CA THR A 211 -18.48 -9.88 6.05
C THR A 211 -17.53 -10.05 4.85
N PRO A 212 -16.45 -10.86 4.96
CA PRO A 212 -15.53 -11.11 3.84
C PRO A 212 -16.22 -11.66 2.58
N GLU A 213 -17.34 -12.37 2.71
CA GLU A 213 -18.15 -12.86 1.59
C GLU A 213 -18.87 -11.73 0.84
N GLN A 214 -19.03 -10.57 1.49
CA GLN A 214 -19.63 -9.36 0.91
C GLN A 214 -18.57 -8.38 0.38
N ALA A 215 -17.31 -8.75 0.41
CA ALA A 215 -16.18 -7.97 -0.09
C ALA A 215 -15.68 -8.52 -1.42
N VAL A 216 -15.11 -7.63 -2.25
CA VAL A 216 -14.32 -8.01 -3.41
C VAL A 216 -12.91 -7.43 -3.27
N ALA A 217 -11.88 -8.18 -3.67
CA ALA A 217 -10.49 -7.73 -3.60
C ALA A 217 -9.76 -7.93 -4.94
N PHE A 218 -8.85 -7.00 -5.28
CA PHE A 218 -8.00 -7.03 -6.46
C PHE A 218 -6.53 -6.86 -6.09
N GLY A 219 -5.63 -7.62 -6.74
CA GLY A 219 -4.20 -7.54 -6.50
C GLY A 219 -3.39 -8.22 -7.61
N ASP A 220 -2.09 -7.97 -7.65
CA ASP A 220 -1.17 -8.56 -8.64
C ASP A 220 0.15 -9.05 -8.05
N GLY A 221 0.57 -8.54 -6.89
CA GLY A 221 1.84 -8.83 -6.25
C GLY A 221 1.78 -9.88 -5.14
N GLN A 222 2.94 -10.43 -4.78
CA GLN A 222 3.04 -11.41 -3.67
C GLN A 222 2.56 -10.83 -2.32
N ASN A 223 2.69 -9.52 -2.12
CA ASN A 223 2.20 -8.80 -0.95
C ASN A 223 0.67 -8.67 -0.90
N ASP A 224 -0.05 -9.11 -1.95
CA ASP A 224 -1.52 -9.13 -2.01
C ASP A 224 -2.10 -10.51 -1.65
N ILE A 225 -1.29 -11.56 -1.60
CA ILE A 225 -1.77 -12.93 -1.39
C ILE A 225 -2.57 -13.05 -0.09
N ASP A 226 -2.15 -12.39 0.98
CA ASP A 226 -2.87 -12.40 2.25
C ASP A 226 -4.22 -11.68 2.17
N MET A 227 -4.31 -10.55 1.46
CA MET A 227 -5.55 -9.84 1.20
C MET A 227 -6.49 -10.65 0.32
N LEU A 228 -5.99 -11.19 -0.79
CA LEU A 228 -6.78 -12.00 -1.72
C LEU A 228 -7.31 -13.28 -1.05
N SER A 229 -6.53 -13.88 -0.15
CA SER A 229 -6.93 -15.06 0.61
C SER A 229 -7.96 -14.75 1.73
N ALA A 230 -8.06 -13.50 2.15
CA ALA A 230 -9.00 -13.08 3.19
C ALA A 230 -10.43 -12.80 2.68
N VAL A 231 -10.65 -12.80 1.36
CA VAL A 231 -11.90 -12.41 0.70
C VAL A 231 -12.33 -13.51 -0.27
N GLU A 232 -13.62 -13.94 -0.22
CA GLU A 232 -14.10 -14.99 -1.13
C GLU A 232 -14.11 -14.55 -2.61
N GLN A 233 -14.47 -13.29 -2.88
CA GLN A 233 -14.50 -12.73 -4.23
C GLN A 233 -13.18 -12.00 -4.51
N SER A 234 -12.09 -12.76 -4.61
CA SER A 234 -10.76 -12.22 -4.89
C SER A 234 -10.35 -12.44 -6.36
N TYR A 235 -9.70 -11.42 -6.92
CA TYR A 235 -9.34 -11.35 -8.33
C TYR A 235 -7.86 -11.01 -8.49
N ALA A 236 -7.09 -11.91 -9.09
CA ALA A 236 -5.74 -11.62 -9.54
C ALA A 236 -5.77 -10.92 -10.91
N MET A 237 -4.98 -9.88 -11.10
CA MET A 237 -4.87 -9.17 -12.37
C MET A 237 -4.25 -10.06 -13.46
N ALA A 238 -4.52 -9.75 -14.75
CA ALA A 238 -3.90 -10.50 -15.86
C ALA A 238 -2.37 -10.44 -15.85
N ASN A 239 -1.81 -9.32 -15.39
CA ASN A 239 -0.36 -9.10 -15.20
C ASN A 239 0.20 -9.72 -13.91
N ALA A 240 -0.63 -10.29 -13.03
CA ALA A 240 -0.19 -10.88 -11.78
C ALA A 240 0.75 -12.08 -11.98
N GLU A 241 1.64 -12.28 -11.01
CA GLU A 241 2.52 -13.44 -10.98
C GLU A 241 1.72 -14.74 -10.82
N PRO A 242 2.23 -15.89 -11.32
CA PRO A 242 1.50 -17.17 -11.25
C PRO A 242 1.09 -17.59 -9.85
N GLU A 243 1.90 -17.27 -8.83
CA GLU A 243 1.61 -17.59 -7.42
C GLU A 243 0.42 -16.80 -6.89
N VAL A 244 0.30 -15.53 -7.30
CA VAL A 244 -0.83 -14.66 -6.94
C VAL A 244 -2.12 -15.14 -7.60
N LYS A 245 -2.04 -15.56 -8.88
CA LYS A 245 -3.17 -16.15 -9.61
C LYS A 245 -3.69 -17.45 -8.96
N LEU A 246 -2.79 -18.24 -8.37
CA LEU A 246 -3.18 -19.45 -7.64
C LEU A 246 -3.83 -19.16 -6.28
N ALA A 247 -3.51 -18.01 -5.67
CA ALA A 247 -4.06 -17.61 -4.38
C ALA A 247 -5.44 -16.94 -4.49
N ALA A 248 -5.74 -16.31 -5.62
CA ALA A 248 -7.03 -15.66 -5.87
C ALA A 248 -8.09 -16.68 -6.32
N ALA A 249 -9.36 -16.40 -6.02
CA ALA A 249 -10.49 -17.23 -6.47
C ALA A 249 -10.75 -17.11 -7.98
N HIS A 250 -10.40 -15.95 -8.57
CA HIS A 250 -10.66 -15.60 -9.97
C HIS A 250 -9.48 -14.84 -10.58
N GLU A 251 -9.47 -14.77 -11.92
CA GLU A 251 -8.55 -13.91 -12.67
C GLU A 251 -9.32 -12.81 -13.41
N VAL A 252 -8.79 -11.59 -13.41
CA VAL A 252 -9.24 -10.49 -14.28
C VAL A 252 -8.63 -10.73 -15.67
N PRO A 253 -9.42 -10.71 -16.77
CA PRO A 253 -8.89 -10.95 -18.11
C PRO A 253 -8.11 -9.77 -18.72
N TRP A 254 -7.98 -8.68 -17.98
CA TRP A 254 -7.28 -7.46 -18.38
C TRP A 254 -6.15 -7.12 -17.43
N THR A 255 -5.12 -6.46 -17.94
CA THR A 255 -4.03 -5.90 -17.13
C THR A 255 -4.47 -4.62 -16.43
N ASN A 256 -3.66 -4.13 -15.48
CA ASN A 256 -3.83 -2.81 -14.88
C ASN A 256 -3.89 -1.71 -15.96
N ALA A 257 -2.96 -1.70 -16.93
CA ALA A 257 -2.90 -0.70 -18.02
C ALA A 257 -4.15 -0.71 -18.94
N GLU A 258 -4.91 -1.80 -18.95
CA GLU A 258 -6.17 -1.94 -19.68
C GLU A 258 -7.41 -1.58 -18.85
N CYS A 259 -7.25 -0.88 -17.72
CA CYS A 259 -8.31 -0.56 -16.75
C CYS A 259 -8.98 -1.81 -16.16
N GLY A 260 -8.21 -2.87 -15.88
CA GLY A 260 -8.75 -4.18 -15.52
C GLY A 260 -9.70 -4.15 -14.32
N VAL A 261 -9.33 -3.44 -13.23
CA VAL A 261 -10.20 -3.29 -12.06
C VAL A 261 -11.52 -2.62 -12.42
N ALA A 262 -11.48 -1.49 -13.12
CA ALA A 262 -12.70 -0.75 -13.48
C ALA A 262 -13.63 -1.59 -14.36
N ARG A 263 -13.10 -2.28 -15.38
CA ARG A 263 -13.88 -3.15 -16.26
C ARG A 263 -14.51 -4.33 -15.50
N MET A 264 -13.78 -4.92 -14.55
CA MET A 264 -14.32 -6.01 -13.74
C MET A 264 -15.40 -5.48 -12.79
N LEU A 265 -15.19 -4.33 -12.14
CA LEU A 265 -16.20 -3.71 -11.30
C LEU A 265 -17.47 -3.30 -12.07
N GLU A 266 -17.33 -2.84 -13.32
CA GLU A 266 -18.47 -2.59 -14.20
C GLU A 266 -19.33 -3.84 -14.40
N GLN A 267 -18.68 -4.98 -14.70
CA GLN A 267 -19.38 -6.27 -14.87
C GLN A 267 -20.02 -6.78 -13.59
N LEU A 268 -19.36 -6.59 -12.43
CA LEU A 268 -19.83 -7.10 -11.14
C LEU A 268 -20.95 -6.27 -10.55
N LEU A 269 -20.91 -4.94 -10.71
CA LEU A 269 -21.74 -4.01 -9.95
C LEU A 269 -22.66 -3.12 -10.80
N LEU A 270 -22.32 -2.88 -12.06
CA LEU A 270 -23.11 -1.98 -12.92
C LEU A 270 -23.95 -2.75 -13.95
N GLY A 271 -23.60 -4.04 -14.22
CA GLY A 271 -24.38 -5.03 -14.97
C GLY A 271 -24.20 -4.97 -16.43
#